data_244607311ccd1fa0b19feeaba4208ab0
#
_entry.id   244607311ccd1fa0b19feeaba4208ab0
#
_cell.length_a   1.000
_cell.length_b   1.000
_cell.length_c   1.000
_cell.angle_alpha   90.00
_cell.angle_beta   90.00
_cell.angle_gamma   90.00
#
_symmetry.space_group_name_H-M   'P 1'
#
loop_
_entity.id
_entity.type
_entity.pdbx_description
1 polymer ?
#
loop_
_entity_poly.entity_id
_entity_poly.type
_entity_poly.pdbx_seq_one_letter_code
_entity_poly.pdbx_strand_id
1 'polypeptide(L)'
;VTGAMAKGIVRIDGTDYSFDEVTGVYKGVYDGGEISYSWMNTKETRYDTDGKYAGHTTYEYTDNGQLERERTYNKNRRILTEEKYAYDTSGNVVTHSYKDYTDNSKTYTETYSYSGNLPIQVRKTGKNGTVTEVRRNTYSGASITRTDVYNDRNVLQYYCTYVVDGKGN
;
A
#
# COMPACT_ATOMS: atom_id res chain seq x y z
N VAL A 1 -32.28 17.66 23.57
CA VAL A 1 -32.16 17.22 22.17
C VAL A 1 -31.22 16.03 22.19
N THR A 2 -31.78 14.83 22.11
CA THR A 2 -30.99 13.60 21.89
C THR A 2 -30.49 13.67 20.45
N GLY A 3 -29.22 14.01 20.25
CA GLY A 3 -28.62 14.04 18.93
C GLY A 3 -28.58 12.63 18.34
N ALA A 4 -29.54 12.30 17.48
CA ALA A 4 -29.45 11.10 16.69
C ALA A 4 -28.26 11.24 15.72
N MET A 5 -27.42 10.21 15.69
CA MET A 5 -26.27 10.15 14.77
C MET A 5 -26.80 10.01 13.34
N ALA A 6 -26.36 10.91 12.43
CA ALA A 6 -26.70 10.81 11.02
C ALA A 6 -26.15 9.53 10.41
N LYS A 7 -26.93 8.86 9.57
CA LYS A 7 -26.55 7.61 8.89
C LYS A 7 -27.09 7.61 7.46
N GLY A 8 -26.35 7.00 6.53
CA GLY A 8 -26.73 6.99 5.12
C GLY A 8 -26.63 8.38 4.48
N ILE A 9 -27.58 8.70 3.58
CA ILE A 9 -27.63 10.00 2.91
C ILE A 9 -28.59 10.90 3.69
N VAL A 10 -28.09 12.07 4.11
CA VAL A 10 -28.86 13.08 4.86
C VAL A 10 -28.77 14.41 4.15
N ARG A 11 -29.94 15.03 3.85
CA ARG A 11 -30.02 16.37 3.26
C ARG A 11 -29.97 17.42 4.34
N ILE A 12 -29.01 18.35 4.23
CA ILE A 12 -28.86 19.51 5.11
C ILE A 12 -28.71 20.75 4.22
N ASP A 13 -29.61 21.72 4.38
CA ASP A 13 -29.62 22.98 3.62
C ASP A 13 -29.52 22.80 2.10
N GLY A 14 -30.24 21.78 1.58
CA GLY A 14 -30.27 21.48 0.14
C GLY A 14 -29.12 20.68 -0.41
N THR A 15 -28.10 20.38 0.40
CA THR A 15 -26.95 19.55 0.03
C THR A 15 -27.11 18.15 0.65
N ASP A 16 -26.89 17.12 -0.16
CA ASP A 16 -26.89 15.73 0.31
C ASP A 16 -25.50 15.36 0.83
N TYR A 17 -25.44 14.85 2.05
CA TYR A 17 -24.22 14.40 2.73
C TYR A 17 -24.29 12.89 2.95
N SER A 18 -23.17 12.21 2.75
CA SER A 18 -23.04 10.78 3.02
C SER A 18 -22.42 10.52 4.38
N PHE A 19 -23.03 9.63 5.15
CA PHE A 19 -22.54 9.15 6.44
C PHE A 19 -22.51 7.63 6.45
N ASP A 20 -21.54 7.06 7.16
CA ASP A 20 -21.46 5.61 7.35
C ASP A 20 -22.72 5.07 8.03
N GLU A 21 -23.32 4.02 7.49
CA GLU A 21 -24.59 3.48 7.99
C GLU A 21 -24.48 2.79 9.37
N VAL A 22 -23.28 2.38 9.74
CA VAL A 22 -23.00 1.71 11.01
C VAL A 22 -22.49 2.70 12.05
N THR A 23 -21.43 3.45 11.69
CA THR A 23 -20.69 4.33 12.61
C THR A 23 -21.17 5.77 12.60
N GLY A 24 -21.93 6.19 11.56
CA GLY A 24 -22.36 7.58 11.36
C GLY A 24 -21.21 8.55 11.02
N VAL A 25 -20.03 8.05 10.67
CA VAL A 25 -18.89 8.90 10.26
C VAL A 25 -19.23 9.57 8.96
N TYR A 26 -18.96 10.90 8.86
CA TYR A 26 -19.12 11.68 7.63
C TYR A 26 -18.17 11.19 6.54
N LYS A 27 -18.69 11.00 5.33
CA LYS A 27 -17.95 10.46 4.17
C LYS A 27 -17.81 11.48 3.02
N GLY A 28 -18.52 12.57 3.04
CA GLY A 28 -18.46 13.61 2.02
C GLY A 28 -19.84 14.08 1.53
N VAL A 29 -19.83 14.98 0.55
CA VAL A 29 -21.04 15.43 -0.15
C VAL A 29 -21.44 14.32 -1.13
N TYR A 30 -22.73 13.98 -1.11
CA TYR A 30 -23.30 13.01 -2.05
C TYR A 30 -23.70 13.73 -3.34
N ASP A 31 -23.12 13.34 -4.46
CA ASP A 31 -23.34 13.94 -5.78
C ASP A 31 -24.32 13.16 -6.66
N GLY A 32 -24.99 12.15 -6.12
CA GLY A 32 -25.93 11.30 -6.83
C GLY A 32 -25.30 10.06 -7.50
N GLY A 33 -23.99 9.87 -7.36
CA GLY A 33 -23.28 8.67 -7.83
C GLY A 33 -23.55 7.43 -6.95
N GLU A 34 -23.24 6.24 -7.46
CA GLU A 34 -23.25 5.03 -6.63
C GLU A 34 -22.21 5.16 -5.52
N ILE A 35 -22.66 5.13 -4.25
CA ILE A 35 -21.72 5.05 -3.11
C ILE A 35 -21.25 3.60 -3.03
N SER A 36 -20.09 3.31 -3.60
CA SER A 36 -19.41 2.04 -3.38
C SER A 36 -18.73 2.06 -2.02
N TYR A 37 -19.24 1.30 -1.06
CA TYR A 37 -18.58 1.07 0.21
C TYR A 37 -17.60 -0.07 0.07
N SER A 38 -16.29 0.19 0.19
CA SER A 38 -15.28 -0.84 0.38
C SER A 38 -14.93 -0.94 1.86
N TRP A 39 -15.11 -2.13 2.42
CA TRP A 39 -14.63 -2.43 3.78
C TRP A 39 -13.11 -2.58 3.75
N MET A 40 -12.39 -1.72 4.46
CA MET A 40 -10.95 -1.81 4.61
C MET A 40 -10.60 -2.31 6.01
N ASN A 41 -9.73 -3.32 6.06
CA ASN A 41 -9.21 -3.83 7.32
C ASN A 41 -8.28 -2.78 7.93
N THR A 42 -8.65 -2.18 9.05
CA THR A 42 -7.78 -1.22 9.77
C THR A 42 -6.91 -1.90 10.81
N LYS A 43 -7.26 -3.15 11.19
CA LYS A 43 -6.50 -3.93 12.17
C LYS A 43 -6.76 -5.42 12.03
N GLU A 44 -5.68 -6.19 12.09
CA GLU A 44 -5.68 -7.63 12.25
C GLU A 44 -5.07 -7.99 13.61
N THR A 45 -5.71 -8.85 14.39
CA THR A 45 -5.18 -9.31 15.68
C THR A 45 -4.87 -10.79 15.62
N ARG A 46 -3.66 -11.17 16.04
CA ARG A 46 -3.20 -12.56 16.07
C ARG A 46 -3.20 -13.09 17.48
N TYR A 47 -3.63 -14.34 17.61
CA TYR A 47 -3.62 -15.12 18.85
C TYR A 47 -2.78 -16.38 18.63
N ASP A 48 -2.14 -16.89 19.70
CA ASP A 48 -1.46 -18.16 19.67
C ASP A 48 -2.46 -19.34 19.77
N THR A 49 -1.95 -20.57 19.76
CA THR A 49 -2.77 -21.79 19.85
C THR A 49 -3.54 -21.91 21.16
N ASP A 50 -3.09 -21.22 22.21
CA ASP A 50 -3.76 -21.17 23.52
C ASP A 50 -4.77 -20.03 23.62
N GLY A 51 -5.03 -19.29 22.51
CA GLY A 51 -5.93 -18.16 22.47
C GLY A 51 -5.36 -16.88 23.12
N LYS A 52 -4.06 -16.85 23.44
CA LYS A 52 -3.42 -15.65 24.03
C LYS A 52 -3.00 -14.69 22.92
N TYR A 53 -3.07 -13.39 23.22
CA TYR A 53 -2.64 -12.34 22.31
C TYR A 53 -1.16 -12.52 21.89
N ALA A 54 -0.91 -12.66 20.59
CA ALA A 54 0.40 -12.86 20.00
C ALA A 54 0.95 -11.63 19.27
N GLY A 55 0.08 -10.67 18.94
CA GLY A 55 0.43 -9.44 18.24
C GLY A 55 -0.72 -8.90 17.39
N HIS A 56 -0.47 -7.80 16.67
CA HIS A 56 -1.43 -7.27 15.71
C HIS A 56 -0.73 -6.53 14.59
N THR A 57 -1.45 -6.30 13.50
CA THR A 57 -1.07 -5.41 12.40
C THR A 57 -2.12 -4.31 12.29
N THR A 58 -1.69 -3.08 12.05
CA THR A 58 -2.57 -1.94 11.76
C THR A 58 -2.33 -1.44 10.35
N TYR A 59 -3.39 -0.97 9.70
CA TYR A 59 -3.39 -0.45 8.34
C TYR A 59 -3.97 0.96 8.34
N GLU A 60 -3.30 1.88 7.68
CA GLU A 60 -3.76 3.26 7.44
C GLU A 60 -3.88 3.44 5.92
N TYR A 61 -4.90 4.14 5.47
CA TYR A 61 -5.21 4.32 4.05
C TYR A 61 -5.30 5.80 3.70
N THR A 62 -4.99 6.13 2.47
CA THR A 62 -5.26 7.45 1.89
C THR A 62 -6.76 7.67 1.75
N ASP A 63 -7.18 8.93 1.52
CA ASP A 63 -8.59 9.27 1.24
C ASP A 63 -9.16 8.52 0.02
N ASN A 64 -8.29 8.11 -0.91
CA ASN A 64 -8.64 7.32 -2.09
C ASN A 64 -8.66 5.80 -1.84
N GLY A 65 -8.49 5.35 -0.59
CA GLY A 65 -8.53 3.95 -0.20
C GLY A 65 -7.25 3.14 -0.52
N GLN A 66 -6.15 3.78 -0.88
CA GLN A 66 -4.87 3.11 -1.09
C GLN A 66 -4.14 2.92 0.23
N LEU A 67 -3.45 1.78 0.42
CA LEU A 67 -2.68 1.51 1.63
C LEU A 67 -1.53 2.51 1.77
N GLU A 68 -1.58 3.36 2.78
CA GLU A 68 -0.53 4.35 3.06
C GLU A 68 0.52 3.81 4.03
N ARG A 69 0.06 3.04 5.03
CA ARG A 69 0.95 2.51 6.06
C ARG A 69 0.46 1.20 6.63
N GLU A 70 1.40 0.29 6.85
CA GLU A 70 1.21 -0.94 7.61
C GLU A 70 2.20 -0.98 8.77
N ARG A 71 1.76 -1.37 9.97
CA ARG A 71 2.62 -1.61 11.13
C ARG A 71 2.30 -2.93 11.78
N THR A 72 3.33 -3.75 11.96
CA THR A 72 3.24 -5.02 12.70
C THR A 72 3.79 -4.85 14.11
N TYR A 73 3.06 -5.39 15.09
CA TYR A 73 3.38 -5.33 16.50
C TYR A 73 3.51 -6.74 17.09
N ASN A 74 4.44 -6.91 18.04
CA ASN A 74 4.57 -8.15 18.81
C ASN A 74 3.56 -8.22 19.97
N LYS A 75 3.62 -9.33 20.74
CA LYS A 75 2.77 -9.55 21.92
C LYS A 75 2.90 -8.47 23.01
N ASN A 76 4.02 -7.77 23.07
CA ASN A 76 4.27 -6.68 24.02
C ASN A 76 3.88 -5.30 23.44
N ARG A 77 3.16 -5.27 22.30
CA ARG A 77 2.73 -4.06 21.59
C ARG A 77 3.90 -3.16 21.12
N ARG A 78 5.09 -3.73 20.95
CA ARG A 78 6.24 -3.04 20.32
C ARG A 78 6.18 -3.23 18.83
N ILE A 79 6.45 -2.17 18.07
CA ILE A 79 6.53 -2.23 16.60
C ILE A 79 7.69 -3.15 16.21
N LEU A 80 7.43 -4.09 15.32
CA LEU A 80 8.41 -4.95 14.67
C LEU A 80 8.82 -4.38 13.32
N THR A 81 7.82 -4.06 12.48
CA THR A 81 8.03 -3.53 11.13
C THR A 81 7.06 -2.40 10.83
N GLU A 82 7.47 -1.48 9.98
CA GLU A 82 6.64 -0.45 9.38
C GLU A 82 6.89 -0.40 7.88
N GLU A 83 5.81 -0.43 7.10
CA GLU A 83 5.81 -0.17 5.66
C GLU A 83 5.06 1.13 5.38
N LYS A 84 5.54 1.91 4.42
CA LYS A 84 4.88 3.13 3.94
C LYS A 84 4.90 3.16 2.43
N TYR A 85 3.80 3.63 1.88
CA TYR A 85 3.61 3.77 0.44
C TYR A 85 3.26 5.22 0.11
N ALA A 86 3.81 5.71 -1.00
CA ALA A 86 3.40 6.97 -1.61
C ALA A 86 3.02 6.70 -3.07
N TYR A 87 2.06 7.46 -3.56
CA TYR A 87 1.45 7.26 -4.87
C TYR A 87 1.54 8.52 -5.72
N ASP A 88 1.59 8.35 -7.05
CA ASP A 88 1.37 9.44 -8.00
C ASP A 88 -0.13 9.73 -8.18
N THR A 89 -0.43 10.74 -9.00
CA THR A 89 -1.81 11.13 -9.31
C THR A 89 -2.59 10.08 -10.10
N SER A 90 -1.90 9.10 -10.70
CA SER A 90 -2.49 7.97 -11.43
C SER A 90 -2.73 6.76 -10.53
N GLY A 91 -2.32 6.84 -9.26
CA GLY A 91 -2.46 5.75 -8.28
C GLY A 91 -1.32 4.73 -8.31
N ASN A 92 -0.23 4.99 -9.03
CA ASN A 92 0.93 4.10 -9.03
C ASN A 92 1.80 4.36 -7.80
N VAL A 93 2.34 3.30 -7.19
CA VAL A 93 3.29 3.42 -6.07
C VAL A 93 4.59 4.06 -6.56
N VAL A 94 4.93 5.26 -6.12
CA VAL A 94 6.21 5.93 -6.45
C VAL A 94 7.28 5.68 -5.40
N THR A 95 6.89 5.39 -4.17
CA THR A 95 7.81 5.05 -3.08
C THR A 95 7.21 3.97 -2.19
N HIS A 96 8.01 2.97 -1.85
CA HIS A 96 7.74 1.99 -0.81
C HIS A 96 8.93 1.98 0.15
N SER A 97 8.69 2.22 1.44
CA SER A 97 9.72 2.12 2.47
C SER A 97 9.37 1.03 3.46
N TYR A 98 10.35 0.19 3.76
CA TYR A 98 10.29 -0.86 4.76
C TYR A 98 11.28 -0.54 5.89
N LYS A 99 10.79 -0.50 7.11
CA LYS A 99 11.60 -0.34 8.31
C LYS A 99 11.44 -1.53 9.24
N ASP A 100 12.55 -2.22 9.49
CA ASP A 100 12.64 -3.26 10.51
C ASP A 100 13.21 -2.66 11.80
N TYR A 101 12.44 -2.72 12.89
CA TYR A 101 12.84 -2.20 14.20
C TYR A 101 13.65 -3.21 15.02
N THR A 102 13.74 -4.46 14.53
CA THR A 102 14.49 -5.54 15.16
C THR A 102 15.85 -5.78 14.48
N ASP A 103 15.90 -5.52 13.16
CA ASP A 103 17.11 -5.67 12.34
C ASP A 103 17.21 -4.52 11.33
N ASN A 104 17.97 -3.51 11.71
CA ASN A 104 18.16 -2.30 10.92
C ASN A 104 18.82 -2.54 9.54
N SER A 105 19.51 -3.68 9.36
CA SER A 105 20.12 -4.04 8.08
C SER A 105 19.08 -4.36 7.00
N LYS A 106 17.86 -4.72 7.40
CA LYS A 106 16.73 -5.01 6.52
C LYS A 106 15.93 -3.77 6.13
N THR A 107 16.24 -2.60 6.71
CA THR A 107 15.56 -1.34 6.39
C THR A 107 15.96 -0.84 5.01
N TYR A 108 14.98 -0.51 4.15
CA TYR A 108 15.22 -0.01 2.80
C TYR A 108 14.09 0.90 2.32
N THR A 109 14.37 1.60 1.21
CA THR A 109 13.37 2.34 0.43
C THR A 109 13.50 1.95 -1.03
N GLU A 110 12.38 1.66 -1.67
CA GLU A 110 12.26 1.47 -3.11
C GLU A 110 11.59 2.70 -3.72
N THR A 111 12.15 3.18 -4.84
CA THR A 111 11.54 4.22 -5.68
C THR A 111 11.27 3.64 -7.06
N TYR A 112 10.11 3.99 -7.60
CA TYR A 112 9.60 3.43 -8.84
C TYR A 112 9.56 4.51 -9.91
N SER A 113 9.94 4.15 -11.15
CA SER A 113 9.78 4.97 -12.35
C SER A 113 8.91 4.25 -13.35
N TYR A 114 8.02 4.99 -14.01
CA TYR A 114 6.98 4.43 -14.87
C TYR A 114 7.10 4.95 -16.30
N SER A 115 6.60 4.13 -17.25
CA SER A 115 6.21 4.55 -18.60
C SER A 115 4.72 4.26 -18.72
N GLY A 116 3.89 5.32 -18.70
CA GLY A 116 2.46 5.16 -18.42
C GLY A 116 2.26 4.49 -17.06
N ASN A 117 1.51 3.41 -16.99
CA ASN A 117 1.28 2.65 -15.75
C ASN A 117 2.23 1.43 -15.59
N LEU A 118 3.24 1.30 -16.45
CA LEU A 118 4.19 0.18 -16.40
C LEU A 118 5.45 0.58 -15.62
N PRO A 119 5.79 -0.10 -14.51
CA PRO A 119 7.00 0.20 -13.72
C PRO A 119 8.26 -0.26 -14.49
N ILE A 120 8.95 0.69 -15.14
CA ILE A 120 10.15 0.41 -15.95
C ILE A 120 11.42 0.29 -15.13
N GLN A 121 11.48 0.92 -13.95
CA GLN A 121 12.62 0.83 -13.06
C GLN A 121 12.19 0.85 -11.60
N VAL A 122 12.84 0.02 -10.79
CA VAL A 122 12.78 0.07 -9.33
C VAL A 122 14.18 0.22 -8.79
N ARG A 123 14.41 1.24 -7.95
CA ARG A 123 15.68 1.51 -7.30
C ARG A 123 15.56 1.30 -5.81
N LYS A 124 16.32 0.35 -5.26
CA LYS A 124 16.38 0.06 -3.84
C LYS A 124 17.55 0.75 -3.18
N THR A 125 17.30 1.47 -2.10
CA THR A 125 18.29 2.13 -1.27
C THR A 125 18.20 1.57 0.15
N GLY A 126 19.35 1.25 0.73
CA GLY A 126 19.44 0.86 2.13
C GLY A 126 19.26 2.06 3.07
N LYS A 127 19.27 1.78 4.37
CA LYS A 127 19.09 2.77 5.45
C LYS A 127 19.93 4.04 5.32
N ASN A 128 21.15 3.93 4.78
CA ASN A 128 22.09 5.06 4.65
C ASN A 128 21.91 5.86 3.36
N GLY A 129 20.84 5.60 2.59
CA GLY A 129 20.62 6.22 1.28
C GLY A 129 21.50 5.66 0.16
N THR A 130 22.35 4.67 0.46
CA THR A 130 23.16 4.00 -0.56
C THR A 130 22.30 3.07 -1.40
N VAL A 131 22.43 3.17 -2.72
CA VAL A 131 21.78 2.23 -3.64
C VAL A 131 22.33 0.85 -3.41
N THR A 132 21.46 -0.14 -3.25
CA THR A 132 21.83 -1.54 -3.09
C THR A 132 21.47 -2.37 -4.32
N GLU A 133 20.42 -1.96 -5.05
CA GLU A 133 19.92 -2.68 -6.20
C GLU A 133 19.16 -1.73 -7.14
N VAL A 134 19.25 -1.99 -8.45
CA VAL A 134 18.39 -1.38 -9.47
C VAL A 134 17.84 -2.48 -10.36
N ARG A 135 16.51 -2.58 -10.43
CA ARG A 135 15.79 -3.47 -11.34
C ARG A 135 15.26 -2.68 -12.53
N ARG A 136 15.44 -3.18 -13.74
CA ARG A 136 14.90 -2.60 -14.98
C ARG A 136 14.05 -3.62 -15.70
N ASN A 137 12.82 -3.24 -16.02
CA ASN A 137 11.84 -4.10 -16.67
C ASN A 137 11.71 -3.77 -18.15
N THR A 138 11.65 -4.80 -18.97
CA THR A 138 11.32 -4.73 -20.40
C THR A 138 9.95 -5.37 -20.62
N TYR A 139 9.15 -4.75 -21.47
CA TYR A 139 7.77 -5.14 -21.72
C TYR A 139 7.54 -5.49 -23.19
N SER A 140 6.59 -6.38 -23.44
CA SER A 140 5.90 -6.55 -24.71
C SER A 140 4.41 -6.30 -24.47
N GLY A 141 3.90 -5.18 -24.98
CA GLY A 141 2.58 -4.68 -24.56
C GLY A 141 2.55 -4.39 -23.05
N ALA A 142 1.61 -4.98 -22.33
CA ALA A 142 1.50 -4.85 -20.86
C ALA A 142 2.26 -5.93 -20.07
N SER A 143 2.83 -6.93 -20.74
CA SER A 143 3.49 -8.07 -20.09
C SER A 143 4.98 -7.84 -19.95
N ILE A 144 5.52 -8.06 -18.73
CA ILE A 144 6.98 -8.07 -18.49
C ILE A 144 7.58 -9.26 -19.24
N THR A 145 8.59 -9.02 -20.07
CA THR A 145 9.35 -10.06 -20.77
C THR A 145 10.73 -10.29 -20.18
N ARG A 146 11.28 -9.28 -19.51
CA ARG A 146 12.59 -9.37 -18.87
C ARG A 146 12.72 -8.39 -17.72
N THR A 147 13.42 -8.81 -16.67
CA THR A 147 13.91 -7.94 -15.58
C THR A 147 15.41 -8.11 -15.44
N ASP A 148 16.15 -7.03 -15.61
CA ASP A 148 17.60 -6.96 -15.37
C ASP A 148 17.85 -6.40 -13.96
N VAL A 149 18.74 -7.05 -13.20
CA VAL A 149 19.09 -6.66 -11.83
C VAL A 149 20.55 -6.22 -11.76
N TYR A 150 20.77 -4.99 -11.31
CA TYR A 150 22.07 -4.33 -11.22
C TYR A 150 22.43 -4.05 -9.75
N ASN A 151 23.71 -4.05 -9.43
CA ASN A 151 24.21 -3.60 -8.13
C ASN A 151 24.34 -2.05 -8.06
N ASP A 152 24.89 -1.56 -6.94
CA ASP A 152 25.17 -0.15 -6.66
C ASP A 152 26.08 0.54 -7.68
N ARG A 153 26.97 -0.22 -8.36
CA ARG A 153 27.89 0.25 -9.40
C ARG A 153 27.31 0.14 -10.82
N ASN A 154 26.01 -0.13 -10.94
CA ASN A 154 25.32 -0.35 -12.22
C ASN A 154 25.91 -1.53 -13.04
N VAL A 155 26.45 -2.54 -12.35
CA VAL A 155 26.93 -3.79 -12.96
C VAL A 155 25.80 -4.80 -12.90
N LEU A 156 25.44 -5.37 -14.06
CA LEU A 156 24.43 -6.43 -14.17
C LEU A 156 24.84 -7.63 -13.32
N GLN A 157 24.00 -8.06 -12.42
CA GLN A 157 24.22 -9.22 -11.55
C GLN A 157 23.56 -10.46 -12.13
N TYR A 158 22.30 -10.33 -12.53
CA TYR A 158 21.54 -11.39 -13.18
C TYR A 158 20.35 -10.78 -13.91
N TYR A 159 19.66 -11.60 -14.67
CA TYR A 159 18.38 -11.25 -15.28
C TYR A 159 17.40 -12.41 -15.20
N CYS A 160 16.11 -12.09 -15.22
CA CYS A 160 15.00 -13.03 -15.37
C CYS A 160 14.31 -12.76 -16.71
N THR A 161 13.95 -13.84 -17.43
CA THR A 161 13.07 -13.74 -18.62
C THR A 161 11.75 -14.42 -18.30
N TYR A 162 10.68 -13.88 -18.83
CA TYR A 162 9.32 -14.35 -18.60
C TYR A 162 8.71 -14.77 -19.95
N VAL A 163 8.14 -15.96 -19.98
CA VAL A 163 7.37 -16.45 -21.12
C VAL A 163 5.90 -16.32 -20.74
N VAL A 164 5.20 -15.49 -21.49
CA VAL A 164 3.75 -15.30 -21.31
C VAL A 164 3.04 -16.39 -22.12
N ASP A 165 2.15 -17.14 -21.49
CA ASP A 165 1.31 -18.08 -22.22
C ASP A 165 0.33 -17.32 -23.17
N GLY A 166 -0.25 -18.04 -24.15
CA GLY A 166 -1.18 -17.43 -25.11
C GLY A 166 -2.45 -16.82 -24.48
N LYS A 167 -2.59 -16.88 -23.14
CA LYS A 167 -3.69 -16.30 -22.35
C LYS A 167 -3.25 -15.08 -21.56
N GLY A 168 -1.97 -14.70 -21.63
CA GLY A 168 -1.42 -13.52 -20.96
C GLY A 168 -1.06 -13.75 -19.47
N ASN A 169 -0.94 -15.01 -19.01
CA ASN A 169 -0.50 -15.37 -17.66
C ASN A 169 0.99 -15.64 -17.60
#